data_93de1469c6ebe25e6b637c048a3b3ad3
#
_entry.id   93de1469c6ebe25e6b637c048a3b3ad3
#
_cell.length_a   1.000
_cell.length_b   1.000
_cell.length_c   1.000
_cell.angle_alpha   90.00
_cell.angle_beta   90.00
_cell.angle_gamma   90.00
#
_symmetry.space_group_name_H-M   'P 1'
#
loop_
_entity.id
_entity.type
_entity.pdbx_description
1 polymer ?
#
loop_
_entity_poly.entity_id
_entity_poly.type
_entity_poly.pdbx_seq_one_letter_code
_entity_poly.pdbx_strand_id
1 'polypeptide(L)'
;MAPFKWVWENLRGFRKRYLLCFFISMLVPLFFLINPTFQRRLVDRVLVGGELDLLVPTVTMMCLVTLTRSLLNYASVALVESSSLGLVYNLRMKVYRHWQRQDMRFFSDNTAGDLMTIMTSDIDMVRHNLVFVFRQIISSALLFLSASIYYFVINWRFALAMIALTPFIFLATYIYRGKVRGIYKELRRRLSKLNTDAQENIEGNRVVKAFANEAFEIEKFNAKSDAFRVQNLGAQYIWLRFFPIIEGLSQSMTVTTLLFGGIFLINRTISPGDFMAFNSLSWAVTEPLRQLGQLFNDLQRFFASATKIMSVLEERPAVQNAENAIVQAEPFRGEIEFRNVSFSFGGNTVLRDVSFHVKPGETLALMGGTGSGKSLIANLISRFYDAGSGEVLVDGVDVRDWDLTTLRRNIGMTTQEVFLFSDTVDGNVAYGNFDMPEEEVRRCTELAAAQFVNDMPEGFNTIVGERGVGLSGGQKQRIALARALAIRPPILILDDTTSAVDMETEKYIQEQLESLDFPCTKLIIAQRISSVRRADCILLLEDGRVAERGTHDELIEARGGYYALWRIQAGVDDGTEKMLHELRSS
;
A
#
# COMPACT_ATOMS: atom_id res chain seq x y z
N MET A 1 -10.01 18.34 4.82
CA MET A 1 -11.20 18.44 3.90
C MET A 1 -12.22 17.37 4.23
N ALA A 2 -13.51 17.64 4.01
CA ALA A 2 -14.50 16.56 4.15
C ALA A 2 -14.27 15.53 3.02
N PRO A 3 -14.26 14.21 3.29
CA PRO A 3 -14.00 13.17 2.29
C PRO A 3 -14.85 13.26 1.01
N PHE A 4 -16.09 13.71 1.14
CA PHE A 4 -16.98 13.94 -0.01
C PHE A 4 -16.46 15.03 -0.97
N LYS A 5 -15.96 16.16 -0.43
CA LYS A 5 -15.40 17.24 -1.23
C LYS A 5 -14.14 16.78 -1.96
N TRP A 6 -13.30 16.01 -1.26
CA TRP A 6 -12.09 15.44 -1.83
C TRP A 6 -12.39 14.46 -2.99
N VAL A 7 -13.35 13.55 -2.82
CA VAL A 7 -13.78 12.64 -3.90
C VAL A 7 -14.34 13.42 -5.07
N TRP A 8 -15.16 14.44 -4.81
CA TRP A 8 -15.72 15.30 -5.85
C TRP A 8 -14.65 16.06 -6.65
N GLU A 9 -13.60 16.50 -5.98
CA GLU A 9 -12.45 17.14 -6.64
C GLU A 9 -11.69 16.16 -7.54
N ASN A 10 -11.50 14.92 -7.09
CA ASN A 10 -10.79 13.89 -7.87
C ASN A 10 -11.66 13.29 -9.00
N LEU A 11 -12.96 13.55 -9.03
CA LEU A 11 -13.85 13.23 -10.15
C LEU A 11 -13.75 14.23 -11.34
N ARG A 12 -12.79 15.16 -11.34
CA ARG A 12 -12.59 16.08 -12.48
C ARG A 12 -12.47 15.30 -13.78
N GLY A 13 -13.20 15.74 -14.84
CA GLY A 13 -13.31 15.04 -16.12
C GLY A 13 -14.50 14.06 -16.22
N PHE A 14 -14.98 13.51 -15.10
CA PHE A 14 -16.10 12.56 -15.09
C PHE A 14 -17.36 13.12 -14.41
N ARG A 15 -17.32 14.33 -13.84
CA ARG A 15 -18.42 14.94 -13.07
C ARG A 15 -19.74 14.99 -13.84
N LYS A 16 -19.72 15.40 -15.11
CA LYS A 16 -20.93 15.48 -15.95
C LYS A 16 -21.59 14.12 -16.11
N ARG A 17 -20.80 13.07 -16.38
CA ARG A 17 -21.30 11.70 -16.52
C ARG A 17 -21.87 11.17 -15.20
N TYR A 18 -21.18 11.44 -14.09
CA TYR A 18 -21.62 11.05 -12.76
C TYR A 18 -22.94 11.76 -12.36
N LEU A 19 -23.08 13.06 -12.62
CA LEU A 19 -24.33 13.80 -12.40
C LEU A 19 -25.47 13.29 -13.27
N LEU A 20 -25.21 12.96 -14.54
CA LEU A 20 -26.21 12.35 -15.43
C LEU A 20 -26.66 10.98 -14.89
N CYS A 21 -25.72 10.14 -14.45
CA CYS A 21 -26.03 8.87 -13.81
C CYS A 21 -26.91 9.07 -12.57
N PHE A 22 -26.56 10.03 -11.72
CA PHE A 22 -27.30 10.37 -10.53
C PHE A 22 -28.74 10.79 -10.85
N PHE A 23 -28.93 11.64 -11.85
CA PHE A 23 -30.25 12.06 -12.33
C PHE A 23 -31.07 10.86 -12.86
N ILE A 24 -30.48 10.01 -13.70
CA ILE A 24 -31.15 8.79 -14.19
C ILE A 24 -31.51 7.87 -13.03
N SER A 25 -30.63 7.70 -12.04
CA SER A 25 -30.88 6.88 -10.85
C SER A 25 -32.04 7.38 -10.00
N MET A 26 -32.34 8.69 -10.00
CA MET A 26 -33.52 9.25 -9.33
C MET A 26 -34.82 8.95 -10.07
N LEU A 27 -34.77 8.76 -11.39
CA LEU A 27 -35.97 8.43 -12.19
C LEU A 27 -36.38 6.96 -12.05
N VAL A 28 -35.40 6.04 -11.93
CA VAL A 28 -35.66 4.58 -11.88
C VAL A 28 -36.66 4.18 -10.81
N PRO A 29 -36.60 4.65 -9.53
CA PRO A 29 -37.60 4.35 -8.51
C PRO A 29 -39.00 4.89 -8.83
N LEU A 30 -39.11 6.01 -9.53
CA LEU A 30 -40.40 6.59 -9.92
C LEU A 30 -41.10 5.72 -10.98
N PHE A 31 -40.35 5.21 -11.95
CA PHE A 31 -40.89 4.24 -12.93
C PHE A 31 -41.39 2.96 -12.27
N PHE A 32 -40.88 2.63 -11.10
CA PHE A 32 -41.32 1.47 -10.34
C PHE A 32 -42.81 1.55 -9.91
N LEU A 33 -43.30 2.76 -9.61
CA LEU A 33 -44.70 2.98 -9.18
C LEU A 33 -45.71 2.87 -10.32
N ILE A 34 -45.26 2.94 -11.55
CA ILE A 34 -46.15 2.91 -12.72
C ILE A 34 -46.78 1.52 -12.90
N ASN A 35 -46.01 0.46 -12.70
CA ASN A 35 -46.52 -0.92 -12.85
C ASN A 35 -47.66 -1.26 -11.88
N PRO A 36 -47.61 -0.96 -10.57
CA PRO A 36 -48.76 -1.13 -9.67
C PRO A 36 -50.03 -0.39 -10.13
N THR A 37 -49.84 0.80 -10.74
CA THR A 37 -50.98 1.54 -11.29
C THR A 37 -51.62 0.81 -12.48
N PHE A 38 -50.82 0.19 -13.36
CA PHE A 38 -51.35 -0.66 -14.42
C PHE A 38 -51.93 -1.99 -13.90
N GLN A 39 -51.33 -2.60 -12.87
CA GLN A 39 -51.88 -3.77 -12.19
C GLN A 39 -53.25 -3.46 -11.60
N ARG A 40 -53.40 -2.30 -10.93
CA ARG A 40 -54.71 -1.83 -10.45
C ARG A 40 -55.72 -1.73 -11.59
N ARG A 41 -55.37 -1.08 -12.70
CA ARG A 41 -56.25 -0.94 -13.87
C ARG A 41 -56.61 -2.28 -14.51
N LEU A 42 -55.66 -3.21 -14.58
CA LEU A 42 -55.88 -4.56 -15.09
C LEU A 42 -56.91 -5.31 -14.25
N VAL A 43 -56.75 -5.25 -12.91
CA VAL A 43 -57.69 -5.94 -12.01
C VAL A 43 -59.06 -5.29 -12.03
N ASP A 44 -59.15 -3.97 -11.88
CA ASP A 44 -60.42 -3.27 -11.71
C ASP A 44 -61.24 -3.21 -12.99
N ARG A 45 -60.61 -2.94 -14.16
CA ARG A 45 -61.37 -2.78 -15.42
C ARG A 45 -61.45 -4.04 -16.24
N VAL A 46 -60.34 -4.80 -16.35
CA VAL A 46 -60.29 -5.98 -17.21
C VAL A 46 -60.90 -7.19 -16.51
N LEU A 47 -60.41 -7.52 -15.29
CA LEU A 47 -60.83 -8.73 -14.60
C LEU A 47 -62.21 -8.57 -13.93
N VAL A 48 -62.45 -7.47 -13.25
CA VAL A 48 -63.73 -7.22 -12.54
C VAL A 48 -64.76 -6.55 -13.45
N GLY A 49 -64.33 -5.57 -14.26
CA GLY A 49 -65.21 -4.83 -15.17
C GLY A 49 -65.52 -5.54 -16.49
N GLY A 50 -64.79 -6.61 -16.85
CA GLY A 50 -64.97 -7.37 -18.06
C GLY A 50 -64.55 -6.68 -19.37
N GLU A 51 -63.80 -5.57 -19.28
CA GLU A 51 -63.31 -4.81 -20.45
C GLU A 51 -62.09 -5.51 -21.08
N LEU A 52 -62.31 -6.66 -21.75
CA LEU A 52 -61.23 -7.48 -22.32
C LEU A 52 -60.37 -6.75 -23.38
N ASP A 53 -60.96 -5.79 -24.06
CA ASP A 53 -60.22 -4.95 -25.04
C ASP A 53 -59.04 -4.17 -24.44
N LEU A 54 -59.08 -3.90 -23.14
CA LEU A 54 -58.01 -3.22 -22.40
C LEU A 54 -56.90 -4.18 -21.97
N LEU A 55 -57.03 -5.48 -22.07
CA LEU A 55 -56.05 -6.46 -21.63
C LEU A 55 -54.72 -6.28 -22.36
N VAL A 56 -54.75 -6.40 -23.69
CA VAL A 56 -53.53 -6.30 -24.51
C VAL A 56 -52.85 -4.94 -24.39
N PRO A 57 -53.55 -3.80 -24.50
CA PRO A 57 -52.90 -2.48 -24.31
C PRO A 57 -52.28 -2.31 -22.92
N THR A 58 -52.96 -2.77 -21.85
CA THR A 58 -52.44 -2.61 -20.48
C THR A 58 -51.18 -3.45 -20.26
N VAL A 59 -51.18 -4.72 -20.69
CA VAL A 59 -50.02 -5.60 -20.59
C VAL A 59 -48.84 -5.07 -21.43
N THR A 60 -49.14 -4.60 -22.66
CA THR A 60 -48.12 -4.00 -23.53
C THR A 60 -47.48 -2.79 -22.87
N MET A 61 -48.25 -1.91 -22.22
CA MET A 61 -47.71 -0.75 -21.49
C MET A 61 -46.88 -1.17 -20.27
N MET A 62 -47.32 -2.21 -19.53
CA MET A 62 -46.50 -2.77 -18.43
C MET A 62 -45.16 -3.29 -18.93
N CYS A 63 -45.13 -4.00 -20.06
CA CYS A 63 -43.90 -4.48 -20.68
C CYS A 63 -43.02 -3.30 -21.12
N LEU A 64 -43.59 -2.27 -21.73
CA LEU A 64 -42.87 -1.07 -22.20
C LEU A 64 -42.24 -0.28 -21.05
N VAL A 65 -43.00 -0.06 -19.96
CA VAL A 65 -42.51 0.59 -18.74
C VAL A 65 -41.39 -0.22 -18.11
N THR A 66 -41.53 -1.54 -18.03
CA THR A 66 -40.47 -2.42 -17.49
C THR A 66 -39.22 -2.39 -18.34
N LEU A 67 -39.36 -2.43 -19.67
CA LEU A 67 -38.25 -2.32 -20.61
C LEU A 67 -37.53 -0.96 -20.46
N THR A 68 -38.29 0.15 -20.45
CA THR A 68 -37.75 1.51 -20.28
C THR A 68 -37.00 1.63 -18.97
N ARG A 69 -37.58 1.14 -17.86
CA ARG A 69 -36.94 1.11 -16.56
C ARG A 69 -35.61 0.32 -16.59
N SER A 70 -35.61 -0.86 -17.23
CA SER A 70 -34.41 -1.70 -17.35
C SER A 70 -33.32 -1.03 -18.17
N LEU A 71 -33.69 -0.36 -19.27
CA LEU A 71 -32.74 0.41 -20.08
C LEU A 71 -32.16 1.62 -19.32
N LEU A 72 -33.00 2.36 -18.57
CA LEU A 72 -32.54 3.46 -17.71
C LEU A 72 -31.61 2.97 -16.62
N ASN A 73 -31.94 1.84 -15.97
CA ASN A 73 -31.06 1.25 -14.96
C ASN A 73 -29.74 0.79 -15.55
N TYR A 74 -29.75 0.13 -16.71
CA TYR A 74 -28.53 -0.25 -17.43
C TYR A 74 -27.66 0.97 -17.77
N ALA A 75 -28.27 2.01 -18.35
CA ALA A 75 -27.55 3.26 -18.68
C ALA A 75 -26.95 3.91 -17.44
N SER A 76 -27.70 3.94 -16.33
CA SER A 76 -27.22 4.47 -15.05
C SER A 76 -26.02 3.68 -14.53
N VAL A 77 -26.09 2.35 -14.51
CA VAL A 77 -24.99 1.49 -14.04
C VAL A 77 -23.75 1.65 -14.94
N ALA A 78 -23.92 1.64 -16.26
CA ALA A 78 -22.82 1.81 -17.21
C ALA A 78 -22.11 3.17 -17.06
N LEU A 79 -22.87 4.26 -16.86
CA LEU A 79 -22.32 5.59 -16.65
C LEU A 79 -21.57 5.71 -15.33
N VAL A 80 -22.10 5.15 -14.25
CA VAL A 80 -21.42 5.21 -12.94
C VAL A 80 -20.18 4.35 -12.93
N GLU A 81 -20.21 3.15 -13.50
CA GLU A 81 -19.04 2.28 -13.58
C GLU A 81 -17.91 2.93 -14.39
N SER A 82 -18.21 3.46 -15.57
CA SER A 82 -17.18 4.15 -16.39
C SER A 82 -16.58 5.36 -15.66
N SER A 83 -17.39 6.12 -14.93
CA SER A 83 -16.93 7.28 -14.17
C SER A 83 -16.11 6.86 -12.94
N SER A 84 -16.49 5.78 -12.28
CA SER A 84 -15.78 5.25 -11.10
C SER A 84 -14.43 4.64 -11.44
N LEU A 85 -14.33 3.93 -12.57
CA LEU A 85 -13.05 3.40 -13.06
C LEU A 85 -12.08 4.53 -13.42
N GLY A 86 -12.59 5.61 -14.01
CA GLY A 86 -11.79 6.81 -14.26
C GLY A 86 -11.27 7.46 -12.96
N LEU A 87 -12.09 7.49 -11.90
CA LEU A 87 -11.64 7.95 -10.59
C LEU A 87 -10.55 7.04 -10.03
N VAL A 88 -10.74 5.70 -10.07
CA VAL A 88 -9.75 4.73 -9.58
C VAL A 88 -8.41 4.93 -10.28
N TYR A 89 -8.43 5.06 -11.61
CA TYR A 89 -7.23 5.34 -12.39
C TYR A 89 -6.53 6.64 -11.90
N ASN A 90 -7.28 7.73 -11.78
CA ASN A 90 -6.73 9.01 -11.33
C ASN A 90 -6.16 8.92 -9.91
N LEU A 91 -6.84 8.25 -8.99
CA LEU A 91 -6.39 8.09 -7.61
C LEU A 91 -5.12 7.21 -7.54
N ARG A 92 -5.10 6.07 -8.24
CA ARG A 92 -3.92 5.20 -8.29
C ARG A 92 -2.70 5.95 -8.83
N MET A 93 -2.87 6.66 -9.95
CA MET A 93 -1.78 7.47 -10.53
C MET A 93 -1.32 8.59 -9.59
N LYS A 94 -2.26 9.24 -8.88
CA LYS A 94 -1.94 10.31 -7.93
C LYS A 94 -1.17 9.77 -6.72
N VAL A 95 -1.63 8.65 -6.15
CA VAL A 95 -0.98 7.98 -5.02
C VAL A 95 0.40 7.49 -5.42
N TYR A 96 0.52 6.81 -6.56
CA TYR A 96 1.80 6.29 -7.04
C TYR A 96 2.82 7.41 -7.30
N ARG A 97 2.42 8.49 -8.00
CA ARG A 97 3.29 9.66 -8.21
C ARG A 97 3.70 10.33 -6.91
N HIS A 98 2.80 10.35 -5.93
CA HIS A 98 3.10 10.90 -4.62
C HIS A 98 4.15 10.06 -3.89
N TRP A 99 4.03 8.73 -3.89
CA TRP A 99 5.01 7.83 -3.28
C TRP A 99 6.40 7.96 -3.92
N GLN A 100 6.47 8.08 -5.25
CA GLN A 100 7.76 8.26 -5.94
C GLN A 100 8.49 9.56 -5.57
N ARG A 101 7.79 10.48 -4.92
CA ARG A 101 8.35 11.77 -4.46
C ARG A 101 8.63 11.81 -2.96
N GLN A 102 8.31 10.75 -2.25
CA GLN A 102 8.54 10.64 -0.82
C GLN A 102 10.00 10.34 -0.51
N ASP A 103 10.43 10.70 0.70
CA ASP A 103 11.75 10.40 1.23
C ASP A 103 11.81 9.02 1.91
N MET A 104 13.00 8.62 2.35
CA MET A 104 13.21 7.31 3.00
C MET A 104 12.50 7.20 4.35
N ARG A 105 12.25 8.31 5.04
CA ARG A 105 11.52 8.31 6.30
C ARG A 105 10.09 7.83 6.11
N PHE A 106 9.42 8.31 5.07
CA PHE A 106 8.07 7.85 4.71
C PHE A 106 8.01 6.32 4.55
N PHE A 107 8.98 5.73 3.86
CA PHE A 107 9.03 4.26 3.66
C PHE A 107 9.45 3.48 4.90
N SER A 108 10.16 4.11 5.83
CA SER A 108 10.45 3.52 7.14
C SER A 108 9.24 3.52 8.06
N ASP A 109 8.41 4.57 8.00
CA ASP A 109 7.22 4.73 8.84
C ASP A 109 6.01 3.96 8.29
N ASN A 110 5.97 3.67 6.98
CA ASN A 110 4.88 2.98 6.30
C ASN A 110 5.34 1.65 5.70
N THR A 111 4.73 0.55 6.10
CA THR A 111 5.07 -0.76 5.53
C THR A 111 4.60 -0.89 4.08
N ALA A 112 5.30 -1.68 3.26
CA ALA A 112 4.88 -1.96 1.87
C ALA A 112 3.46 -2.56 1.81
N GLY A 113 3.08 -3.39 2.80
CA GLY A 113 1.74 -3.97 2.92
C GLY A 113 0.66 -2.91 3.15
N ASP A 114 0.93 -1.91 4.01
CA ASP A 114 -0.02 -0.81 4.27
C ASP A 114 -0.23 0.05 3.03
N LEU A 115 0.85 0.37 2.31
CA LEU A 115 0.80 1.12 1.05
C LEU A 115 0.04 0.35 -0.03
N MET A 116 0.30 -0.96 -0.19
CA MET A 116 -0.43 -1.81 -1.12
C MET A 116 -1.92 -1.90 -0.77
N THR A 117 -2.28 -1.90 0.52
CA THR A 117 -3.67 -1.85 0.97
C THR A 117 -4.38 -0.58 0.51
N ILE A 118 -3.69 0.57 0.54
CA ILE A 118 -4.21 1.84 0.03
C ILE A 118 -4.46 1.75 -1.48
N MET A 119 -3.49 1.23 -2.24
CA MET A 119 -3.56 1.13 -3.70
C MET A 119 -4.66 0.18 -4.19
N THR A 120 -5.00 -0.84 -3.40
CA THR A 120 -5.98 -1.87 -3.74
C THR A 120 -7.31 -1.64 -3.01
N SER A 121 -7.42 -2.08 -1.76
CA SER A 121 -8.69 -2.17 -1.05
C SER A 121 -9.28 -0.82 -0.63
N ASP A 122 -8.46 0.17 -0.22
CA ASP A 122 -8.98 1.47 0.20
C ASP A 122 -9.54 2.29 -0.97
N ILE A 123 -8.82 2.31 -2.11
CA ILE A 123 -9.32 2.95 -3.34
C ILE A 123 -10.57 2.22 -3.86
N ASP A 124 -10.60 0.89 -3.83
CA ASP A 124 -11.78 0.12 -4.23
C ASP A 124 -12.97 0.35 -3.30
N MET A 125 -12.75 0.57 -2.00
CA MET A 125 -13.81 0.95 -1.06
C MET A 125 -14.41 2.32 -1.42
N VAL A 126 -13.59 3.29 -1.83
CA VAL A 126 -14.07 4.59 -2.33
C VAL A 126 -14.90 4.40 -3.60
N ARG A 127 -14.45 3.56 -4.54
CA ARG A 127 -15.19 3.20 -5.75
C ARG A 127 -16.54 2.56 -5.42
N HIS A 128 -16.53 1.54 -4.55
CA HIS A 128 -17.75 0.82 -4.14
C HIS A 128 -18.81 1.77 -3.60
N ASN A 129 -18.41 2.72 -2.77
CA ASN A 129 -19.34 3.71 -2.24
C ASN A 129 -19.93 4.63 -3.31
N LEU A 130 -19.13 5.06 -4.27
CA LEU A 130 -19.62 5.87 -5.39
C LEU A 130 -20.62 5.12 -6.28
N VAL A 131 -20.31 3.86 -6.60
CA VAL A 131 -21.12 3.04 -7.52
C VAL A 131 -22.38 2.53 -6.85
N PHE A 132 -22.25 2.01 -5.64
CA PHE A 132 -23.33 1.29 -4.97
C PHE A 132 -23.99 2.09 -3.85
N VAL A 133 -23.21 2.53 -2.86
CA VAL A 133 -23.79 3.02 -1.60
C VAL A 133 -24.58 4.32 -1.78
N PHE A 134 -24.00 5.33 -2.43
CA PHE A 134 -24.69 6.61 -2.64
C PHE A 134 -25.94 6.45 -3.53
N ARG A 135 -25.83 5.67 -4.61
CA ARG A 135 -26.95 5.37 -5.48
C ARG A 135 -28.05 4.62 -4.71
N GLN A 136 -27.67 3.63 -3.89
CA GLN A 136 -28.62 2.83 -3.11
C GLN A 136 -29.32 3.64 -2.04
N ILE A 137 -28.61 4.53 -1.32
CA ILE A 137 -29.22 5.41 -0.31
C ILE A 137 -30.33 6.27 -0.95
N ILE A 138 -30.02 6.90 -2.08
CA ILE A 138 -30.96 7.79 -2.75
C ILE A 138 -32.11 7.02 -3.36
N SER A 139 -31.82 5.92 -4.06
CA SER A 139 -32.85 5.06 -4.66
C SER A 139 -33.78 4.50 -3.58
N SER A 140 -33.26 4.03 -2.45
CA SER A 140 -34.05 3.52 -1.33
C SER A 140 -34.90 4.61 -0.67
N ALA A 141 -34.34 5.80 -0.46
CA ALA A 141 -35.10 6.92 0.10
C ALA A 141 -36.24 7.38 -0.81
N LEU A 142 -35.96 7.50 -2.11
CA LEU A 142 -36.96 7.85 -3.11
C LEU A 142 -38.03 6.77 -3.24
N LEU A 143 -37.66 5.49 -3.26
CA LEU A 143 -38.58 4.38 -3.33
C LEU A 143 -39.52 4.35 -2.11
N PHE A 144 -38.96 4.50 -0.89
CA PHE A 144 -39.75 4.56 0.33
C PHE A 144 -40.71 5.75 0.34
N LEU A 145 -40.21 6.93 -0.01
CA LEU A 145 -41.05 8.15 -0.03
C LEU A 145 -42.14 8.04 -1.07
N SER A 146 -41.83 7.62 -2.28
CA SER A 146 -42.78 7.52 -3.37
C SER A 146 -43.83 6.43 -3.13
N ALA A 147 -43.45 5.25 -2.60
CA ALA A 147 -44.38 4.21 -2.18
C ALA A 147 -45.30 4.69 -1.04
N SER A 148 -44.77 5.40 -0.07
CA SER A 148 -45.54 5.99 1.03
C SER A 148 -46.56 7.02 0.51
N ILE A 149 -46.14 7.93 -0.37
CA ILE A 149 -47.07 8.90 -1.01
C ILE A 149 -48.16 8.17 -1.79
N TYR A 150 -47.78 7.15 -2.57
CA TYR A 150 -48.73 6.35 -3.34
C TYR A 150 -49.80 5.73 -2.43
N TYR A 151 -49.41 5.16 -1.28
CA TYR A 151 -50.32 4.61 -0.28
C TYR A 151 -51.26 5.67 0.29
N PHE A 152 -50.78 6.85 0.64
CA PHE A 152 -51.59 7.94 1.16
C PHE A 152 -52.61 8.46 0.16
N VAL A 153 -52.25 8.52 -1.13
CA VAL A 153 -53.15 8.97 -2.21
C VAL A 153 -54.32 8.00 -2.43
N ILE A 154 -54.07 6.68 -2.30
CA ILE A 154 -55.14 5.69 -2.47
C ILE A 154 -56.03 5.63 -1.23
N ASN A 155 -55.47 5.41 -0.05
CA ASN A 155 -56.23 5.34 1.20
C ASN A 155 -55.32 5.68 2.39
N TRP A 156 -55.50 6.87 2.97
CA TRP A 156 -54.68 7.35 4.08
C TRP A 156 -54.77 6.48 5.35
N ARG A 157 -55.94 5.88 5.62
CA ARG A 157 -56.14 5.02 6.80
C ARG A 157 -55.35 3.72 6.67
N PHE A 158 -55.34 3.15 5.48
CA PHE A 158 -54.55 1.97 5.18
C PHE A 158 -53.04 2.29 5.19
N ALA A 159 -52.64 3.43 4.62
CA ALA A 159 -51.25 3.92 4.65
C ALA A 159 -50.73 4.05 6.07
N LEU A 160 -51.52 4.61 6.99
CA LEU A 160 -51.17 4.71 8.41
C LEU A 160 -50.95 3.34 9.06
N ALA A 161 -51.81 2.37 8.79
CA ALA A 161 -51.67 1.00 9.32
C ALA A 161 -50.34 0.35 8.85
N MET A 162 -49.96 0.56 7.59
CA MET A 162 -48.73 0.05 7.03
C MET A 162 -47.49 0.75 7.61
N ILE A 163 -47.48 2.09 7.65
CA ILE A 163 -46.35 2.87 8.13
C ILE A 163 -46.16 2.71 9.65
N ALA A 164 -47.24 2.45 10.42
CA ALA A 164 -47.15 2.23 11.86
C ALA A 164 -46.23 1.06 12.26
N LEU A 165 -45.98 0.10 11.36
CA LEU A 165 -45.05 -1.00 11.60
C LEU A 165 -43.58 -0.60 11.41
N THR A 166 -43.30 0.44 10.63
CA THR A 166 -41.93 0.83 10.29
C THR A 166 -41.05 1.25 11.51
N PRO A 167 -41.58 1.97 12.52
CA PRO A 167 -40.83 2.28 13.73
C PRO A 167 -40.39 1.04 14.52
N PHE A 168 -41.22 -0.01 14.53
CA PHE A 168 -40.88 -1.27 15.23
C PHE A 168 -39.77 -2.03 14.53
N ILE A 169 -39.79 -2.08 13.19
CA ILE A 169 -38.72 -2.66 12.38
C ILE A 169 -37.42 -1.90 12.61
N PHE A 170 -37.48 -0.58 12.58
CA PHE A 170 -36.34 0.29 12.84
C PHE A 170 -35.78 0.06 14.25
N LEU A 171 -36.63 0.04 15.27
CA LEU A 171 -36.23 -0.18 16.66
C LEU A 171 -35.59 -1.56 16.86
N ALA A 172 -36.18 -2.62 16.30
CA ALA A 172 -35.60 -3.98 16.36
C ALA A 172 -34.22 -4.04 15.72
N THR A 173 -34.07 -3.41 14.54
CA THR A 173 -32.78 -3.32 13.83
C THR A 173 -31.75 -2.51 14.62
N TYR A 174 -32.16 -1.41 15.24
CA TYR A 174 -31.31 -0.56 16.07
C TYR A 174 -30.79 -1.30 17.32
N ILE A 175 -31.67 -2.02 18.03
CA ILE A 175 -31.30 -2.83 19.22
C ILE A 175 -30.35 -3.95 18.82
N TYR A 176 -30.64 -4.68 17.74
CA TYR A 176 -29.77 -5.71 17.18
C TYR A 176 -28.36 -5.16 16.94
N ARG A 177 -28.27 -4.02 16.25
CA ARG A 177 -26.98 -3.37 15.93
C ARG A 177 -26.17 -3.02 17.18
N GLY A 178 -26.83 -2.50 18.23
CA GLY A 178 -26.18 -2.18 19.49
C GLY A 178 -25.55 -3.41 20.15
N LYS A 179 -26.27 -4.53 20.20
CA LYS A 179 -25.80 -5.78 20.80
C LYS A 179 -24.66 -6.45 20.02
N VAL A 180 -24.73 -6.41 18.71
CA VAL A 180 -23.78 -7.10 17.82
C VAL A 180 -22.44 -6.37 17.70
N ARG A 181 -22.42 -5.05 17.84
CA ARG A 181 -21.22 -4.21 17.63
C ARG A 181 -20.01 -4.65 18.48
N GLY A 182 -20.23 -4.94 19.76
CA GLY A 182 -19.17 -5.37 20.68
C GLY A 182 -18.59 -6.72 20.30
N ILE A 183 -19.47 -7.66 19.95
CA ILE A 183 -19.10 -9.04 19.58
C ILE A 183 -18.31 -9.06 18.27
N TYR A 184 -18.73 -8.30 17.26
CA TYR A 184 -17.97 -8.21 16.00
C TYR A 184 -16.62 -7.52 16.15
N LYS A 185 -16.45 -6.60 17.12
CA LYS A 185 -15.14 -6.02 17.45
C LYS A 185 -14.21 -7.09 18.02
N GLU A 186 -14.70 -7.90 18.95
CA GLU A 186 -13.91 -8.99 19.54
C GLU A 186 -13.63 -10.11 18.52
N LEU A 187 -14.59 -10.44 17.69
CA LEU A 187 -14.43 -11.41 16.61
C LEU A 187 -13.30 -11.00 15.63
N ARG A 188 -13.28 -9.72 15.23
CA ARG A 188 -12.19 -9.18 14.38
C ARG A 188 -10.84 -9.26 15.08
N ARG A 189 -10.78 -8.96 16.38
CA ARG A 189 -9.54 -9.05 17.15
C ARG A 189 -9.01 -10.49 17.19
N ARG A 190 -9.89 -11.48 17.40
CA ARG A 190 -9.51 -12.91 17.40
C ARG A 190 -9.09 -13.39 16.01
N LEU A 191 -9.80 -12.97 14.96
CA LEU A 191 -9.42 -13.28 13.59
C LEU A 191 -8.06 -12.70 13.23
N SER A 192 -7.78 -11.45 13.64
CA SER A 192 -6.47 -10.83 13.42
C SER A 192 -5.35 -11.63 14.08
N LYS A 193 -5.54 -12.06 15.35
CA LYS A 193 -4.55 -12.91 16.04
C LYS A 193 -4.33 -14.25 15.34
N LEU A 194 -5.41 -14.87 14.86
CA LEU A 194 -5.32 -16.13 14.13
C LEU A 194 -4.54 -15.98 12.82
N ASN A 195 -4.80 -14.89 12.09
CA ASN A 195 -4.09 -14.59 10.84
C ASN A 195 -2.61 -14.28 11.11
N THR A 196 -2.28 -13.52 12.17
CA THR A 196 -0.88 -13.26 12.55
C THR A 196 -0.13 -14.56 12.85
N ASP A 197 -0.73 -15.49 13.62
CA ASP A 197 -0.11 -16.78 13.91
C ASP A 197 0.09 -17.62 12.64
N ALA A 198 -0.90 -17.63 11.73
CA ALA A 198 -0.77 -18.33 10.46
C ALA A 198 0.39 -17.75 9.63
N GLN A 199 0.49 -16.41 9.57
CA GLN A 199 1.57 -15.73 8.87
C GLN A 199 2.94 -16.05 9.48
N GLU A 200 3.08 -15.96 10.82
CA GLU A 200 4.32 -16.31 11.53
C GLU A 200 4.74 -17.75 11.24
N ASN A 201 3.79 -18.69 11.22
CA ASN A 201 4.06 -20.09 10.91
C ASN A 201 4.46 -20.34 9.46
N ILE A 202 3.88 -19.60 8.50
CA ILE A 202 4.26 -19.67 7.08
C ILE A 202 5.66 -19.11 6.89
N GLU A 203 5.96 -17.95 7.44
CA GLU A 203 7.28 -17.32 7.36
C GLU A 203 8.35 -18.13 8.10
N GLY A 204 8.02 -18.61 9.30
CA GLY A 204 8.88 -19.43 10.14
C GLY A 204 8.88 -20.93 9.86
N ASN A 205 8.27 -21.41 8.77
CA ASN A 205 8.07 -22.84 8.51
C ASN A 205 9.39 -23.64 8.54
N ARG A 206 10.49 -23.06 8.05
CA ARG A 206 11.81 -23.72 8.12
C ARG A 206 12.23 -24.01 9.56
N VAL A 207 11.94 -23.11 10.48
CA VAL A 207 12.23 -23.29 11.92
C VAL A 207 11.34 -24.40 12.51
N VAL A 208 10.04 -24.36 12.23
CA VAL A 208 9.09 -25.38 12.66
C VAL A 208 9.54 -26.77 12.20
N LYS A 209 9.96 -26.89 10.93
CA LYS A 209 10.47 -28.15 10.34
C LYS A 209 11.81 -28.56 10.93
N ALA A 210 12.73 -27.62 11.14
CA ALA A 210 14.04 -27.91 11.70
C ALA A 210 13.97 -28.50 13.12
N PHE A 211 12.97 -28.08 13.90
CA PHE A 211 12.76 -28.55 15.27
C PHE A 211 11.67 -29.63 15.39
N ALA A 212 11.09 -30.09 14.27
CA ALA A 212 10.01 -31.09 14.20
C ALA A 212 8.84 -30.74 15.15
N ASN A 213 8.44 -29.46 15.21
CA ASN A 213 7.52 -28.92 16.20
C ASN A 213 6.11 -28.68 15.62
N GLU A 214 5.76 -29.37 14.53
CA GLU A 214 4.49 -29.22 13.83
C GLU A 214 3.28 -29.53 14.71
N ALA A 215 3.37 -30.58 15.54
CA ALA A 215 2.27 -30.98 16.42
C ALA A 215 1.91 -29.86 17.42
N PHE A 216 2.93 -29.21 17.99
CA PHE A 216 2.74 -28.10 18.91
C PHE A 216 2.09 -26.89 18.24
N GLU A 217 2.58 -26.50 17.04
CA GLU A 217 2.01 -25.36 16.31
C GLU A 217 0.58 -25.64 15.83
N ILE A 218 0.26 -26.88 15.43
CA ILE A 218 -1.11 -27.30 15.09
C ILE A 218 -2.03 -27.19 16.32
N GLU A 219 -1.60 -27.65 17.49
CA GLU A 219 -2.39 -27.56 18.72
C GLU A 219 -2.64 -26.09 19.13
N LYS A 220 -1.59 -25.27 19.08
CA LYS A 220 -1.66 -23.82 19.35
C LYS A 220 -2.63 -23.11 18.40
N PHE A 221 -2.57 -23.40 17.10
CA PHE A 221 -3.48 -22.85 16.10
C PHE A 221 -4.92 -23.32 16.31
N ASN A 222 -5.13 -24.63 16.61
CA ASN A 222 -6.44 -25.20 16.91
C ASN A 222 -7.09 -24.52 18.11
N ALA A 223 -6.34 -24.28 19.20
CA ALA A 223 -6.86 -23.58 20.39
C ALA A 223 -7.35 -22.15 20.05
N LYS A 224 -6.61 -21.41 19.22
CA LYS A 224 -7.02 -20.08 18.79
C LYS A 224 -8.17 -20.11 17.79
N SER A 225 -8.20 -21.10 16.89
CA SER A 225 -9.29 -21.34 15.95
C SER A 225 -10.59 -21.69 16.69
N ASP A 226 -10.52 -22.51 17.73
CA ASP A 226 -11.68 -22.82 18.58
C ASP A 226 -12.17 -21.57 19.33
N ALA A 227 -11.28 -20.76 19.88
CA ALA A 227 -11.65 -19.51 20.52
C ALA A 227 -12.35 -18.53 19.53
N PHE A 228 -11.90 -18.49 18.28
CA PHE A 228 -12.59 -17.74 17.20
C PHE A 228 -13.95 -18.35 16.88
N ARG A 229 -14.03 -19.68 16.74
CA ARG A 229 -15.28 -20.42 16.48
C ARG A 229 -16.34 -20.13 17.56
N VAL A 230 -15.97 -20.24 18.84
CA VAL A 230 -16.89 -19.95 19.96
C VAL A 230 -17.41 -18.52 19.91
N GLN A 231 -16.53 -17.55 19.62
CA GLN A 231 -16.95 -16.15 19.49
C GLN A 231 -17.87 -15.92 18.27
N ASN A 232 -17.60 -16.59 17.15
CA ASN A 232 -18.43 -16.53 15.96
C ASN A 232 -19.81 -17.14 16.20
N LEU A 233 -19.88 -18.29 16.88
CA LEU A 233 -21.14 -18.88 17.31
C LEU A 233 -21.94 -17.92 18.20
N GLY A 234 -21.28 -17.22 19.12
CA GLY A 234 -21.92 -16.18 19.95
C GLY A 234 -22.53 -15.06 19.10
N ALA A 235 -21.87 -14.62 18.04
CA ALA A 235 -22.39 -13.65 17.09
C ALA A 235 -23.62 -14.21 16.32
N GLN A 236 -23.53 -15.48 15.87
CA GLN A 236 -24.61 -16.15 15.16
C GLN A 236 -25.84 -16.38 16.06
N TYR A 237 -25.68 -16.71 17.35
CA TYR A 237 -26.81 -16.83 18.28
C TYR A 237 -27.58 -15.53 18.47
N ILE A 238 -26.90 -14.38 18.49
CA ILE A 238 -27.59 -13.09 18.53
C ILE A 238 -28.34 -12.86 17.21
N TRP A 239 -27.72 -13.15 16.07
CA TRP A 239 -28.37 -13.05 14.78
C TRP A 239 -29.60 -13.92 14.70
N LEU A 240 -29.49 -15.21 15.08
CA LEU A 240 -30.60 -16.16 15.14
C LEU A 240 -31.77 -15.70 16.04
N ARG A 241 -31.45 -14.96 17.10
CA ARG A 241 -32.49 -14.43 18.00
C ARG A 241 -33.22 -13.22 17.44
N PHE A 242 -32.50 -12.34 16.71
CA PHE A 242 -33.08 -11.09 16.19
C PHE A 242 -33.62 -11.22 14.78
N PHE A 243 -33.03 -12.07 13.95
CA PHE A 243 -33.45 -12.26 12.58
C PHE A 243 -34.92 -12.66 12.44
N PRO A 244 -35.47 -13.66 13.17
CA PRO A 244 -36.89 -14.02 13.08
C PRO A 244 -37.80 -12.87 13.54
N ILE A 245 -37.37 -12.04 14.48
CA ILE A 245 -38.14 -10.86 14.94
C ILE A 245 -38.22 -9.82 13.83
N ILE A 246 -37.07 -9.48 13.23
CA ILE A 246 -36.98 -8.48 12.16
C ILE A 246 -37.76 -8.99 10.91
N GLU A 247 -37.54 -10.25 10.55
CA GLU A 247 -38.23 -10.87 9.43
C GLU A 247 -39.75 -11.01 9.70
N GLY A 248 -40.13 -11.44 10.89
CA GLY A 248 -41.52 -11.52 11.31
C GLY A 248 -42.22 -10.16 11.28
N LEU A 249 -41.56 -9.09 11.77
CA LEU A 249 -42.07 -7.74 11.66
C LEU A 249 -42.18 -7.27 10.19
N SER A 250 -41.21 -7.63 9.36
CA SER A 250 -41.26 -7.32 7.92
C SER A 250 -42.40 -8.05 7.22
N GLN A 251 -42.60 -9.34 7.51
CA GLN A 251 -43.68 -10.13 6.96
C GLN A 251 -45.05 -9.72 7.54
N SER A 252 -45.08 -9.16 8.75
CA SER A 252 -46.33 -8.60 9.32
C SER A 252 -46.91 -7.49 8.47
N MET A 253 -46.13 -6.82 7.63
CA MET A 253 -46.64 -5.87 6.64
C MET A 253 -47.54 -6.57 5.60
N THR A 254 -47.15 -7.75 5.12
CA THR A 254 -47.98 -8.55 4.21
C THR A 254 -49.24 -9.01 4.91
N VAL A 255 -49.14 -9.48 6.16
CA VAL A 255 -50.30 -9.87 6.98
C VAL A 255 -51.22 -8.66 7.20
N THR A 256 -50.68 -7.50 7.53
CA THR A 256 -51.43 -6.25 7.69
C THR A 256 -52.13 -5.85 6.38
N THR A 257 -51.42 -6.00 5.25
CA THR A 257 -52.00 -5.75 3.92
C THR A 257 -53.21 -6.68 3.66
N LEU A 258 -53.07 -7.97 3.95
CA LEU A 258 -54.14 -8.94 3.77
C LEU A 258 -55.33 -8.67 4.71
N LEU A 259 -55.06 -8.39 6.00
CA LEU A 259 -56.09 -8.20 7.00
C LEU A 259 -56.84 -6.88 6.82
N PHE A 260 -56.12 -5.75 6.87
CA PHE A 260 -56.78 -4.45 6.73
C PHE A 260 -57.22 -4.19 5.29
N GLY A 261 -56.43 -4.60 4.29
CA GLY A 261 -56.80 -4.50 2.89
C GLY A 261 -58.03 -5.34 2.59
N GLY A 262 -58.15 -6.57 3.15
CA GLY A 262 -59.33 -7.41 3.05
C GLY A 262 -60.56 -6.76 3.70
N ILE A 263 -60.44 -6.20 4.92
CA ILE A 263 -61.54 -5.49 5.59
C ILE A 263 -61.98 -4.28 4.75
N PHE A 264 -61.05 -3.47 4.25
CA PHE A 264 -61.36 -2.31 3.42
C PHE A 264 -61.98 -2.70 2.07
N LEU A 265 -61.54 -3.84 1.50
CA LEU A 265 -62.13 -4.40 0.27
C LEU A 265 -63.55 -4.87 0.49
N ILE A 266 -63.83 -5.62 1.57
CA ILE A 266 -65.18 -6.08 1.93
C ILE A 266 -66.11 -4.87 2.17
N ASN A 267 -65.61 -3.85 2.84
CA ASN A 267 -66.34 -2.59 3.08
C ASN A 267 -66.42 -1.67 1.85
N ARG A 268 -65.92 -2.10 0.70
CA ARG A 268 -65.90 -1.36 -0.58
C ARG A 268 -65.25 0.02 -0.48
N THR A 269 -64.32 0.21 0.46
CA THR A 269 -63.54 1.47 0.63
C THR A 269 -62.31 1.50 -0.27
N ILE A 270 -61.84 0.36 -0.74
CA ILE A 270 -60.81 0.19 -1.76
C ILE A 270 -61.26 -0.79 -2.84
N SER A 271 -60.72 -0.70 -4.04
CA SER A 271 -60.98 -1.64 -5.12
C SER A 271 -60.09 -2.91 -4.99
N PRO A 272 -60.47 -4.02 -5.65
CA PRO A 272 -59.58 -5.19 -5.78
C PRO A 272 -58.22 -4.84 -6.40
N GLY A 273 -58.19 -3.91 -7.34
CA GLY A 273 -56.95 -3.40 -7.93
C GLY A 273 -56.11 -2.60 -6.96
N ASP A 274 -56.73 -1.78 -6.08
CA ASP A 274 -56.01 -1.08 -5.00
C ASP A 274 -55.35 -2.08 -4.06
N PHE A 275 -56.06 -3.15 -3.67
CA PHE A 275 -55.52 -4.20 -2.83
C PHE A 275 -54.28 -4.88 -3.46
N MET A 276 -54.33 -5.19 -4.75
CA MET A 276 -53.20 -5.77 -5.49
C MET A 276 -52.03 -4.79 -5.58
N ALA A 277 -52.25 -3.50 -5.79
CA ALA A 277 -51.24 -2.47 -5.82
C ALA A 277 -50.55 -2.32 -4.47
N PHE A 278 -51.29 -2.32 -3.36
CA PHE A 278 -50.72 -2.29 -1.99
C PHE A 278 -49.82 -3.51 -1.74
N ASN A 279 -50.30 -4.72 -2.10
CA ASN A 279 -49.55 -5.95 -1.90
C ASN A 279 -48.23 -5.95 -2.71
N SER A 280 -48.28 -5.47 -3.96
CA SER A 280 -47.10 -5.42 -4.85
C SER A 280 -46.06 -4.42 -4.41
N LEU A 281 -46.42 -3.39 -3.61
CA LEU A 281 -45.53 -2.34 -3.13
C LEU A 281 -45.04 -2.55 -1.68
N SER A 282 -45.51 -3.57 -0.96
CA SER A 282 -45.20 -3.79 0.46
C SER A 282 -43.67 -3.88 0.71
N TRP A 283 -42.95 -4.53 -0.18
CA TRP A 283 -41.48 -4.62 -0.11
C TRP A 283 -40.78 -3.27 -0.32
N ALA A 284 -41.36 -2.32 -1.07
CA ALA A 284 -40.78 -1.02 -1.31
C ALA A 284 -40.67 -0.15 -0.04
N VAL A 285 -41.46 -0.47 0.99
CA VAL A 285 -41.39 0.16 2.31
C VAL A 285 -40.45 -0.59 3.25
N THR A 286 -40.41 -1.93 3.21
CA THR A 286 -39.62 -2.74 4.15
C THR A 286 -38.13 -2.84 3.76
N GLU A 287 -37.82 -3.03 2.49
CA GLU A 287 -36.46 -3.28 2.00
C GLU A 287 -35.50 -2.12 2.28
N PRO A 288 -35.85 -0.84 2.07
CA PRO A 288 -35.00 0.28 2.46
C PRO A 288 -34.59 0.27 3.94
N LEU A 289 -35.54 -0.05 4.83
CA LEU A 289 -35.30 -0.09 6.27
C LEU A 289 -34.34 -1.22 6.65
N ARG A 290 -34.47 -2.38 6.01
CA ARG A 290 -33.60 -3.54 6.22
C ARG A 290 -32.16 -3.26 5.79
N GLN A 291 -31.96 -2.53 4.71
CA GLN A 291 -30.64 -2.21 4.17
C GLN A 291 -29.90 -1.08 4.90
N LEU A 292 -30.59 -0.23 5.68
CA LEU A 292 -29.98 0.93 6.37
C LEU A 292 -28.74 0.56 7.18
N GLY A 293 -28.74 -0.58 7.87
CA GLY A 293 -27.63 -1.03 8.69
C GLY A 293 -26.34 -1.26 7.88
N GLN A 294 -26.48 -1.92 6.72
CA GLN A 294 -25.37 -2.21 5.83
C GLN A 294 -24.86 -0.93 5.16
N LEU A 295 -25.74 -0.12 4.61
CA LEU A 295 -25.38 1.15 3.96
C LEU A 295 -24.61 2.08 4.91
N PHE A 296 -25.00 2.12 6.18
CA PHE A 296 -24.28 2.91 7.17
C PHE A 296 -22.89 2.34 7.48
N ASN A 297 -22.72 1.02 7.56
CA ASN A 297 -21.41 0.39 7.73
C ASN A 297 -20.48 0.67 6.54
N ASP A 298 -21.02 0.57 5.33
CA ASP A 298 -20.25 0.84 4.12
C ASP A 298 -19.85 2.32 4.03
N LEU A 299 -20.73 3.23 4.45
CA LEU A 299 -20.41 4.65 4.56
C LEU A 299 -19.30 4.92 5.59
N GLN A 300 -19.31 4.23 6.74
CA GLN A 300 -18.22 4.35 7.72
C GLN A 300 -16.88 3.84 7.17
N ARG A 301 -16.89 2.73 6.42
CA ARG A 301 -15.68 2.22 5.74
C ARG A 301 -15.17 3.23 4.71
N PHE A 302 -16.08 3.82 3.93
CA PHE A 302 -15.72 4.90 3.00
C PHE A 302 -14.99 6.05 3.70
N PHE A 303 -15.53 6.55 4.82
CA PHE A 303 -14.89 7.63 5.56
C PHE A 303 -13.49 7.22 6.05
N ALA A 304 -13.34 6.01 6.58
CA ALA A 304 -12.06 5.50 7.06
C ALA A 304 -11.04 5.39 5.92
N SER A 305 -11.39 4.74 4.80
CA SER A 305 -10.50 4.58 3.65
C SER A 305 -10.17 5.90 2.96
N ALA A 306 -11.17 6.79 2.78
CA ALA A 306 -10.92 8.10 2.18
C ALA A 306 -10.00 8.96 3.04
N THR A 307 -10.19 8.96 4.38
CA THR A 307 -9.31 9.68 5.31
C THR A 307 -7.88 9.14 5.27
N LYS A 308 -7.73 7.80 5.24
CA LYS A 308 -6.40 7.16 5.14
C LYS A 308 -5.68 7.55 3.84
N ILE A 309 -6.38 7.52 2.69
CA ILE A 309 -5.79 7.95 1.42
C ILE A 309 -5.41 9.44 1.46
N MET A 310 -6.28 10.28 2.04
CA MET A 310 -6.02 11.71 2.17
C MET A 310 -4.81 12.01 3.06
N SER A 311 -4.69 11.37 4.23
CA SER A 311 -3.56 11.57 5.15
C SER A 311 -2.23 11.28 4.46
N VAL A 312 -2.16 10.16 3.73
CA VAL A 312 -0.95 9.80 2.97
C VAL A 312 -0.65 10.80 1.85
N LEU A 313 -1.68 11.29 1.13
CA LEU A 313 -1.48 12.28 0.05
C LEU A 313 -1.17 13.71 0.56
N GLU A 314 -1.46 14.00 1.81
CA GLU A 314 -1.14 15.29 2.47
C GLU A 314 0.24 15.28 3.13
N GLU A 315 0.84 14.11 3.33
CA GLU A 315 2.16 13.95 3.90
C GLU A 315 3.21 14.52 2.94
N ARG A 316 4.01 15.43 3.44
CA ARG A 316 5.07 16.08 2.65
C ARG A 316 6.41 15.43 2.95
N PRO A 317 7.22 15.13 1.94
CA PRO A 317 8.57 14.63 2.18
C PRO A 317 9.37 15.64 3.01
N ALA A 318 10.14 15.15 3.98
CA ALA A 318 11.01 15.99 4.81
C ALA A 318 12.19 16.50 3.97
N VAL A 319 12.67 15.69 3.01
CA VAL A 319 13.75 16.05 2.09
C VAL A 319 13.16 16.55 0.78
N GLN A 320 13.34 17.84 0.47
CA GLN A 320 12.86 18.50 -0.74
C GLN A 320 13.95 19.37 -1.35
N ASN A 321 13.85 19.64 -2.66
CA ASN A 321 14.69 20.63 -3.30
C ASN A 321 14.45 22.02 -2.71
N ALA A 322 15.52 22.77 -2.47
CA ALA A 322 15.43 24.19 -2.19
C ALA A 322 14.82 24.94 -3.40
N GLU A 323 14.19 26.11 -3.16
CA GLU A 323 13.59 26.89 -4.25
C GLU A 323 14.64 27.28 -5.34
N ASN A 324 15.90 27.47 -4.92
CA ASN A 324 17.01 27.81 -5.80
C ASN A 324 18.05 26.67 -5.83
N ALA A 325 17.59 25.41 -5.87
CA ALA A 325 18.50 24.27 -5.91
C ALA A 325 19.44 24.34 -7.11
N ILE A 326 20.73 24.07 -6.84
CA ILE A 326 21.79 24.15 -7.84
C ILE A 326 21.68 22.96 -8.78
N VAL A 327 21.49 23.23 -10.07
CA VAL A 327 21.57 22.26 -11.15
C VAL A 327 22.88 22.50 -11.90
N GLN A 328 23.86 21.63 -11.68
CA GLN A 328 25.15 21.75 -12.34
C GLN A 328 25.13 21.05 -13.70
N ALA A 329 25.68 21.70 -14.71
CA ALA A 329 25.81 21.14 -16.06
C ALA A 329 27.08 20.28 -16.22
N GLU A 330 28.12 20.52 -15.38
CA GLU A 330 29.38 19.80 -15.42
C GLU A 330 29.37 18.60 -14.44
N PRO A 331 30.08 17.50 -14.73
CA PRO A 331 30.21 16.38 -13.83
C PRO A 331 30.91 16.80 -12.52
N PHE A 332 30.52 16.18 -11.41
CA PHE A 332 31.15 16.41 -10.11
C PHE A 332 32.60 15.97 -10.14
N ARG A 333 33.44 16.62 -9.32
CA ARG A 333 34.84 16.22 -9.08
C ARG A 333 34.89 15.05 -8.08
N GLY A 334 33.89 14.97 -7.20
CA GLY A 334 33.76 13.94 -6.20
C GLY A 334 34.40 14.27 -4.85
N GLU A 335 34.59 15.55 -4.50
CA GLU A 335 35.00 15.95 -3.17
C GLU A 335 33.87 15.75 -2.16
N ILE A 336 34.15 15.18 -0.98
CA ILE A 336 33.18 14.95 0.10
C ILE A 336 33.75 15.55 1.39
N GLU A 337 32.98 16.40 2.08
CA GLU A 337 33.35 16.96 3.35
C GLU A 337 32.20 16.92 4.35
N PHE A 338 32.48 16.43 5.56
CA PHE A 338 31.60 16.48 6.72
C PHE A 338 32.13 17.48 7.71
N ARG A 339 31.28 18.43 8.15
CA ARG A 339 31.63 19.46 9.15
C ARG A 339 30.70 19.35 10.35
N ASN A 340 31.22 18.81 11.47
CA ASN A 340 30.50 18.70 12.76
C ASN A 340 29.11 18.09 12.64
N VAL A 341 28.96 17.04 11.82
CA VAL A 341 27.68 16.44 11.49
C VAL A 341 27.16 15.59 12.64
N SER A 342 25.92 15.88 13.07
CA SER A 342 25.21 15.05 14.03
C SER A 342 23.83 14.69 13.49
N PHE A 343 23.36 13.50 13.85
CA PHE A 343 22.07 12.99 13.39
C PHE A 343 21.39 12.11 14.45
N SER A 344 20.04 12.20 14.54
CA SER A 344 19.24 11.43 15.48
C SER A 344 17.99 10.85 14.82
N PHE A 345 17.66 9.58 15.15
CA PHE A 345 16.38 8.95 14.84
C PHE A 345 15.51 8.87 16.10
N GLY A 346 14.31 9.47 16.06
CA GLY A 346 13.35 9.35 17.17
C GLY A 346 13.89 9.76 18.54
N GLY A 347 14.85 10.70 18.59
CA GLY A 347 15.52 11.13 19.82
C GLY A 347 16.81 10.37 20.16
N ASN A 348 17.10 9.26 19.50
CA ASN A 348 18.35 8.52 19.68
C ASN A 348 19.42 9.08 18.74
N THR A 349 20.50 9.65 19.30
CA THR A 349 21.61 10.19 18.51
C THR A 349 22.48 9.06 17.97
N VAL A 350 22.57 8.99 16.63
CA VAL A 350 23.34 7.97 15.90
C VAL A 350 24.72 8.49 15.49
N LEU A 351 24.81 9.75 15.01
CA LEU A 351 26.09 10.40 14.72
C LEU A 351 26.28 11.62 15.62
N ARG A 352 27.52 11.83 16.07
CA ARG A 352 27.86 12.88 17.02
C ARG A 352 29.13 13.57 16.56
N ASP A 353 29.01 14.79 16.05
CA ASP A 353 30.11 15.66 15.71
C ASP A 353 31.15 15.01 14.77
N VAL A 354 30.64 14.36 13.72
CA VAL A 354 31.47 13.67 12.73
C VAL A 354 32.04 14.68 11.74
N SER A 355 33.39 14.71 11.61
CA SER A 355 34.09 15.60 10.68
C SER A 355 35.18 14.83 9.95
N PHE A 356 35.18 14.90 8.62
CA PHE A 356 36.20 14.35 7.74
C PHE A 356 36.17 15.01 6.37
N HIS A 357 37.24 14.84 5.60
CA HIS A 357 37.36 15.36 4.24
C HIS A 357 38.01 14.30 3.34
N VAL A 358 37.43 14.10 2.14
CA VAL A 358 37.90 13.17 1.10
C VAL A 358 38.11 13.98 -0.17
N LYS A 359 39.31 13.94 -0.72
CA LYS A 359 39.62 14.63 -1.98
C LYS A 359 39.11 13.83 -3.19
N PRO A 360 38.91 14.52 -4.33
CA PRO A 360 38.57 13.84 -5.57
C PRO A 360 39.50 12.67 -5.89
N GLY A 361 38.92 11.50 -6.18
CA GLY A 361 39.66 10.29 -6.52
C GLY A 361 40.20 9.48 -5.35
N GLU A 362 40.19 10.01 -4.11
CA GLU A 362 40.60 9.25 -2.93
C GLU A 362 39.59 8.16 -2.54
N THR A 363 40.09 7.13 -1.89
CA THR A 363 39.30 6.05 -1.30
C THR A 363 39.22 6.20 0.20
N LEU A 364 38.03 6.51 0.74
CA LEU A 364 37.75 6.50 2.17
C LEU A 364 37.12 5.19 2.57
N ALA A 365 37.62 4.55 3.62
CA ALA A 365 37.00 3.38 4.22
C ALA A 365 36.38 3.72 5.58
N LEU A 366 35.18 3.20 5.82
CA LEU A 366 34.45 3.30 7.10
C LEU A 366 34.39 1.93 7.76
N MET A 367 34.95 1.82 8.95
CA MET A 367 34.88 0.63 9.80
C MET A 367 34.21 0.93 11.14
N GLY A 368 33.81 -0.10 11.87
CA GLY A 368 33.21 -0.01 13.20
C GLY A 368 32.15 -1.05 13.46
N GLY A 369 31.67 -1.13 14.68
CA GLY A 369 30.65 -2.07 15.11
C GLY A 369 29.29 -1.88 14.40
N THR A 370 28.41 -2.86 14.54
CA THR A 370 27.02 -2.72 14.07
C THR A 370 26.33 -1.58 14.82
N GLY A 371 25.62 -0.71 14.09
CA GLY A 371 24.95 0.44 14.70
C GLY A 371 25.82 1.67 14.93
N SER A 372 27.12 1.66 14.58
CA SER A 372 28.01 2.83 14.75
C SER A 372 27.73 4.02 13.81
N GLY A 373 26.80 3.87 12.84
CA GLY A 373 26.38 4.96 11.95
C GLY A 373 27.00 4.96 10.55
N LYS A 374 27.74 3.92 10.15
CA LYS A 374 28.43 3.83 8.84
C LYS A 374 27.50 4.04 7.65
N SER A 375 26.46 3.23 7.53
CA SER A 375 25.48 3.34 6.42
C SER A 375 24.71 4.67 6.46
N LEU A 376 24.61 5.31 7.64
CA LEU A 376 23.98 6.61 7.75
C LEU A 376 24.82 7.71 7.10
N ILE A 377 26.15 7.63 7.19
CA ILE A 377 27.06 8.55 6.48
C ILE A 377 26.81 8.47 4.97
N ALA A 378 26.73 7.26 4.40
CA ALA A 378 26.39 7.05 2.99
C ALA A 378 25.01 7.65 2.62
N ASN A 379 24.02 7.46 3.48
CA ASN A 379 22.67 7.99 3.29
C ASN A 379 22.61 9.53 3.36
N LEU A 380 23.47 10.17 4.18
CA LEU A 380 23.58 11.63 4.27
C LEU A 380 24.26 12.23 3.02
N ILE A 381 25.27 11.56 2.46
CA ILE A 381 25.91 11.99 1.19
C ILE A 381 24.90 11.96 0.05
N SER A 382 24.09 10.89 -0.06
CA SER A 382 23.03 10.76 -1.07
C SER A 382 21.78 11.58 -0.74
N ARG A 383 21.80 12.31 0.38
CA ARG A 383 20.67 13.09 0.92
C ARG A 383 19.38 12.28 0.96
N PHE A 384 19.43 11.06 1.51
CA PHE A 384 18.24 10.31 1.88
C PHE A 384 17.61 10.86 3.16
N TYR A 385 18.47 11.51 3.99
CA TYR A 385 18.10 12.28 5.17
C TYR A 385 18.91 13.57 5.18
N ASP A 386 18.38 14.63 5.76
CA ASP A 386 19.13 15.86 6.05
C ASP A 386 19.81 15.76 7.41
N ALA A 387 21.02 16.27 7.55
CA ALA A 387 21.75 16.30 8.81
C ALA A 387 20.97 17.06 9.90
N GLY A 388 21.02 16.56 11.13
CA GLY A 388 20.36 17.23 12.28
C GLY A 388 21.09 18.50 12.70
N SER A 389 22.43 18.52 12.60
CA SER A 389 23.30 19.68 12.73
C SER A 389 24.59 19.45 11.95
N GLY A 390 25.31 20.52 11.67
CA GLY A 390 26.51 20.50 10.82
C GLY A 390 26.15 20.54 9.33
N GLU A 391 27.14 20.32 8.49
CA GLU A 391 27.06 20.43 7.04
C GLU A 391 27.68 19.20 6.38
N VAL A 392 27.03 18.70 5.33
CA VAL A 392 27.57 17.68 4.42
C VAL A 392 27.74 18.35 3.06
N LEU A 393 29.01 18.46 2.62
CA LEU A 393 29.32 19.12 1.36
C LEU A 393 29.76 18.10 0.33
N VAL A 394 29.31 18.31 -0.91
CA VAL A 394 29.78 17.63 -2.12
C VAL A 394 30.29 18.71 -3.08
N ASP A 395 31.54 18.62 -3.48
CA ASP A 395 32.24 19.63 -4.30
C ASP A 395 32.15 21.04 -3.69
N GLY A 396 32.25 21.14 -2.35
CA GLY A 396 32.22 22.40 -1.61
C GLY A 396 30.83 23.01 -1.43
N VAL A 397 29.78 22.38 -1.92
CA VAL A 397 28.37 22.83 -1.80
C VAL A 397 27.62 21.89 -0.86
N ASP A 398 26.82 22.46 0.05
CA ASP A 398 25.96 21.66 0.95
C ASP A 398 24.98 20.81 0.15
N VAL A 399 24.81 19.54 0.54
CA VAL A 399 23.87 18.62 -0.14
C VAL A 399 22.43 19.14 -0.13
N ARG A 400 22.07 20.03 0.79
CA ARG A 400 20.75 20.67 0.88
C ARG A 400 20.50 21.69 -0.22
N ASP A 401 21.55 22.25 -0.80
CA ASP A 401 21.48 23.26 -1.85
C ASP A 401 21.53 22.64 -3.26
N TRP A 402 21.93 21.37 -3.38
CA TRP A 402 21.89 20.65 -4.64
C TRP A 402 20.46 20.25 -5.04
N ASP A 403 20.15 20.30 -6.36
CA ASP A 403 19.00 19.54 -6.90
C ASP A 403 19.21 18.04 -6.64
N LEU A 404 18.18 17.38 -6.04
CA LEU A 404 18.26 15.96 -5.67
C LEU A 404 18.55 15.04 -6.85
N THR A 405 18.03 15.38 -8.04
CA THR A 405 18.26 14.57 -9.25
C THR A 405 19.72 14.72 -9.70
N THR A 406 20.24 15.94 -9.69
CA THR A 406 21.64 16.23 -10.01
C THR A 406 22.58 15.54 -9.04
N LEU A 407 22.36 15.68 -7.73
CA LEU A 407 23.18 15.04 -6.71
C LEU A 407 23.23 13.52 -6.89
N ARG A 408 22.04 12.88 -6.95
CA ARG A 408 21.93 11.41 -6.99
C ARG A 408 22.39 10.77 -8.29
N ARG A 409 22.31 11.47 -9.43
CA ARG A 409 22.86 10.98 -10.71
C ARG A 409 24.38 10.91 -10.72
N ASN A 410 25.05 11.67 -9.87
CA ASN A 410 26.51 11.68 -9.74
C ASN A 410 27.01 10.75 -8.63
N ILE A 411 26.11 9.98 -7.96
CA ILE A 411 26.48 9.05 -6.90
C ILE A 411 26.04 7.64 -7.30
N GLY A 412 27.00 6.76 -7.55
CA GLY A 412 26.75 5.31 -7.66
C GLY A 412 26.71 4.72 -6.26
N MET A 413 25.66 3.99 -5.93
CA MET A 413 25.51 3.40 -4.59
C MET A 413 25.10 1.94 -4.66
N THR A 414 25.80 1.11 -3.90
CA THR A 414 25.34 -0.24 -3.53
C THR A 414 24.95 -0.26 -2.07
N THR A 415 23.82 -0.86 -1.74
CA THR A 415 23.31 -0.97 -0.38
C THR A 415 23.63 -2.34 0.22
N GLN A 416 23.69 -2.46 1.53
CA GLN A 416 23.93 -3.70 2.25
C GLN A 416 22.89 -4.79 1.87
N GLU A 417 21.61 -4.42 1.80
CA GLU A 417 20.57 -5.28 1.24
C GLU A 417 20.38 -4.98 -0.25
N VAL A 418 20.85 -5.90 -1.09
CA VAL A 418 20.74 -5.78 -2.54
C VAL A 418 19.32 -6.07 -3.01
N PHE A 419 18.74 -5.10 -3.71
CA PHE A 419 17.46 -5.27 -4.39
C PHE A 419 17.66 -5.34 -5.91
N LEU A 420 17.14 -6.43 -6.52
CA LEU A 420 17.07 -6.58 -7.98
C LEU A 420 15.60 -6.56 -8.40
N PHE A 421 15.32 -5.85 -9.48
CA PHE A 421 13.99 -5.79 -10.07
C PHE A 421 13.71 -7.09 -10.84
N SER A 422 12.42 -7.45 -10.93
CA SER A 422 11.96 -8.54 -11.82
C SER A 422 12.07 -8.09 -13.27
N ASP A 423 13.28 -8.11 -13.79
CA ASP A 423 13.68 -7.66 -15.13
C ASP A 423 14.87 -8.51 -15.58
N THR A 424 15.34 -8.32 -16.80
CA THR A 424 16.57 -8.96 -17.30
C THR A 424 17.78 -8.53 -16.48
N VAL A 425 18.88 -9.28 -16.57
CA VAL A 425 20.16 -8.86 -15.98
C VAL A 425 20.61 -7.52 -16.62
N ASP A 426 20.47 -7.42 -17.94
CA ASP A 426 20.74 -6.18 -18.69
C ASP A 426 19.95 -5.00 -18.13
N GLY A 427 18.60 -5.11 -18.01
CA GLY A 427 17.74 -4.06 -17.44
C GLY A 427 18.07 -3.71 -15.99
N ASN A 428 18.55 -4.70 -15.21
CA ASN A 428 19.03 -4.44 -13.85
C ASN A 428 20.35 -3.66 -13.82
N VAL A 429 21.29 -3.92 -14.71
CA VAL A 429 22.56 -3.18 -14.79
C VAL A 429 22.33 -1.79 -15.39
N ALA A 430 21.59 -1.70 -16.49
CA ALA A 430 21.28 -0.43 -17.18
C ALA A 430 20.24 0.43 -16.46
N TYR A 431 19.83 0.10 -15.23
CA TYR A 431 18.75 0.80 -14.51
C TYR A 431 18.96 2.30 -14.33
N GLY A 432 20.21 2.74 -14.21
CA GLY A 432 20.56 4.17 -14.12
C GLY A 432 20.61 4.90 -15.46
N ASN A 433 20.69 4.16 -16.58
CA ASN A 433 20.73 4.67 -17.95
C ASN A 433 20.19 3.59 -18.90
N PHE A 434 18.91 3.61 -19.19
CA PHE A 434 18.23 2.63 -20.06
C PHE A 434 18.68 2.64 -21.54
N ASP A 435 19.34 3.72 -21.97
CA ASP A 435 19.87 3.85 -23.34
C ASP A 435 21.33 3.37 -23.44
N MET A 436 21.85 2.69 -22.41
CA MET A 436 23.22 2.20 -22.35
C MET A 436 23.48 1.14 -23.44
N PRO A 437 24.59 1.26 -24.21
CA PRO A 437 24.96 0.21 -25.15
C PRO A 437 25.27 -1.13 -24.45
N GLU A 438 24.93 -2.24 -25.08
CA GLU A 438 25.17 -3.60 -24.56
C GLU A 438 26.66 -3.84 -24.20
N GLU A 439 27.59 -3.28 -24.97
CA GLU A 439 29.02 -3.38 -24.72
C GLU A 439 29.42 -2.75 -23.37
N GLU A 440 28.82 -1.62 -23.00
CA GLU A 440 29.07 -0.96 -21.71
C GLU A 440 28.43 -1.76 -20.56
N VAL A 441 27.26 -2.40 -20.76
CA VAL A 441 26.67 -3.30 -19.78
C VAL A 441 27.61 -4.48 -19.53
N ARG A 442 28.14 -5.10 -20.57
CA ARG A 442 29.11 -6.20 -20.49
C ARG A 442 30.37 -5.76 -19.74
N ARG A 443 30.92 -4.60 -20.09
CA ARG A 443 32.08 -4.02 -19.41
C ARG A 443 31.84 -3.79 -17.92
N CYS A 444 30.70 -3.22 -17.54
CA CYS A 444 30.38 -3.02 -16.12
C CYS A 444 30.22 -4.33 -15.36
N THR A 445 29.69 -5.38 -16.00
CA THR A 445 29.61 -6.72 -15.40
C THR A 445 30.98 -7.38 -15.26
N GLU A 446 31.91 -7.14 -16.18
CA GLU A 446 33.31 -7.59 -16.06
C GLU A 446 34.02 -6.91 -14.90
N LEU A 447 33.91 -5.56 -14.78
CA LEU A 447 34.46 -4.79 -13.67
C LEU A 447 33.92 -5.26 -12.31
N ALA A 448 32.66 -5.69 -12.26
CA ALA A 448 32.02 -6.21 -11.06
C ALA A 448 32.24 -7.72 -10.83
N ALA A 449 33.10 -8.38 -11.60
CA ALA A 449 33.31 -9.84 -11.57
C ALA A 449 32.01 -10.65 -11.78
N ALA A 450 31.08 -10.15 -12.60
CA ALA A 450 29.78 -10.78 -12.84
C ALA A 450 29.73 -11.61 -14.16
N GLN A 451 30.88 -12.15 -14.61
CA GLN A 451 30.99 -12.94 -15.84
C GLN A 451 30.11 -14.20 -15.82
N PHE A 452 29.70 -14.69 -14.64
CA PHE A 452 28.75 -15.81 -14.51
C PHE A 452 27.43 -15.57 -15.27
N VAL A 453 27.14 -14.32 -15.64
CA VAL A 453 25.95 -13.97 -16.45
C VAL A 453 26.02 -14.62 -17.83
N ASN A 454 27.22 -14.80 -18.39
CA ASN A 454 27.40 -15.44 -19.68
C ASN A 454 27.00 -16.95 -19.68
N ASP A 455 27.06 -17.58 -18.50
CA ASP A 455 26.73 -19.01 -18.31
C ASP A 455 25.23 -19.20 -17.95
N MET A 456 24.47 -18.11 -17.85
CA MET A 456 23.03 -18.19 -17.63
C MET A 456 22.29 -18.64 -18.90
N PRO A 457 21.09 -19.26 -18.78
CA PRO A 457 20.37 -19.83 -19.93
C PRO A 457 20.14 -18.85 -21.10
N GLU A 458 19.85 -17.57 -20.78
CA GLU A 458 19.61 -16.50 -21.77
C GLU A 458 20.67 -15.38 -21.65
N GLY A 459 21.79 -15.63 -20.95
CA GLY A 459 22.84 -14.65 -20.72
C GLY A 459 22.28 -13.37 -20.08
N PHE A 460 22.59 -12.21 -20.65
CA PHE A 460 22.11 -10.90 -20.19
C PHE A 460 20.59 -10.73 -20.27
N ASN A 461 19.90 -11.49 -21.14
CA ASN A 461 18.44 -11.48 -21.26
C ASN A 461 17.75 -12.37 -20.23
N THR A 462 18.50 -13.07 -19.37
CA THR A 462 17.93 -13.91 -18.31
C THR A 462 17.13 -13.01 -17.35
N ILE A 463 15.85 -13.35 -17.19
CA ILE A 463 14.96 -12.65 -16.25
C ILE A 463 15.34 -13.06 -14.82
N VAL A 464 15.69 -12.07 -14.03
CA VAL A 464 15.93 -12.22 -12.60
C VAL A 464 14.59 -12.21 -11.89
N GLY A 465 14.28 -13.25 -11.13
CA GLY A 465 13.03 -13.34 -10.37
C GLY A 465 12.92 -12.25 -9.29
N GLU A 466 11.75 -12.18 -8.66
CA GLU A 466 11.46 -11.19 -7.62
C GLU A 466 12.56 -11.19 -6.53
N ARG A 467 13.14 -10.02 -6.26
CA ARG A 467 14.28 -9.82 -5.34
C ARG A 467 15.50 -10.70 -5.66
N GLY A 468 15.67 -11.09 -6.91
CA GLY A 468 16.81 -11.92 -7.32
C GLY A 468 16.68 -13.40 -6.94
N VAL A 469 15.46 -13.94 -6.85
CA VAL A 469 15.24 -15.38 -6.64
C VAL A 469 16.00 -16.15 -7.72
N GLY A 470 16.77 -17.18 -7.30
CA GLY A 470 17.62 -17.99 -8.18
C GLY A 470 19.10 -17.56 -8.21
N LEU A 471 19.46 -16.39 -7.68
CA LEU A 471 20.84 -15.92 -7.57
C LEU A 471 21.37 -16.10 -6.14
N SER A 472 22.66 -16.43 -6.03
CA SER A 472 23.36 -16.40 -4.74
C SER A 472 23.52 -14.95 -4.23
N GLY A 473 23.77 -14.76 -2.93
CA GLY A 473 24.01 -13.44 -2.34
C GLY A 473 25.14 -12.70 -3.04
N GLY A 474 26.27 -13.35 -3.28
CA GLY A 474 27.42 -12.78 -3.99
C GLY A 474 27.13 -12.44 -5.46
N GLN A 475 26.29 -13.23 -6.15
CA GLN A 475 25.85 -12.90 -7.51
C GLN A 475 24.99 -11.63 -7.53
N LYS A 476 24.07 -11.48 -6.57
CA LYS A 476 23.25 -10.26 -6.43
C LYS A 476 24.12 -9.04 -6.16
N GLN A 477 25.08 -9.15 -5.25
CA GLN A 477 26.02 -8.06 -4.93
C GLN A 477 26.82 -7.61 -6.16
N ARG A 478 27.29 -8.55 -6.98
CA ARG A 478 28.05 -8.23 -8.20
C ARG A 478 27.19 -7.56 -9.27
N ILE A 479 25.94 -7.97 -9.46
CA ILE A 479 25.00 -7.26 -10.37
C ILE A 479 24.70 -5.84 -9.85
N ALA A 480 24.51 -5.67 -8.54
CA ALA A 480 24.30 -4.35 -7.96
C ALA A 480 25.52 -3.44 -8.09
N LEU A 481 26.72 -4.01 -7.97
CA LEU A 481 27.98 -3.27 -8.23
C LEU A 481 28.08 -2.86 -9.71
N ALA A 482 27.78 -3.77 -10.65
CA ALA A 482 27.73 -3.44 -12.07
C ALA A 482 26.75 -2.29 -12.36
N ARG A 483 25.55 -2.30 -11.74
CA ARG A 483 24.56 -1.21 -11.80
C ARG A 483 25.13 0.12 -11.31
N ALA A 484 25.84 0.09 -10.19
CA ALA A 484 26.44 1.32 -9.62
C ALA A 484 27.56 1.87 -10.49
N LEU A 485 28.36 1.01 -11.14
CA LEU A 485 29.41 1.39 -12.08
C LEU A 485 28.88 1.89 -13.42
N ALA A 486 27.70 1.39 -13.83
CA ALA A 486 27.10 1.68 -15.12
C ALA A 486 26.84 3.17 -15.38
N ILE A 487 26.62 3.96 -14.36
CA ILE A 487 26.45 5.43 -14.49
C ILE A 487 27.78 6.19 -14.50
N ARG A 488 28.93 5.51 -14.43
CA ARG A 488 30.30 6.09 -14.35
C ARG A 488 30.38 7.22 -13.31
N PRO A 489 30.04 6.94 -12.03
CA PRO A 489 29.81 7.98 -11.05
C PRO A 489 31.12 8.63 -10.58
N PRO A 490 31.19 9.96 -10.41
CA PRO A 490 32.31 10.62 -9.75
C PRO A 490 32.42 10.28 -8.24
N ILE A 491 31.32 9.81 -7.63
CA ILE A 491 31.30 9.31 -6.24
C ILE A 491 30.69 7.91 -6.24
N LEU A 492 31.41 6.91 -5.75
CA LEU A 492 30.95 5.53 -5.61
C LEU A 492 30.90 5.12 -4.14
N ILE A 493 29.73 4.75 -3.67
CA ILE A 493 29.48 4.29 -2.31
C ILE A 493 29.21 2.79 -2.31
N LEU A 494 30.04 2.03 -1.58
CA LEU A 494 29.99 0.58 -1.48
C LEU A 494 29.70 0.19 -0.03
N ASP A 495 28.44 -0.16 0.28
CA ASP A 495 28.03 -0.59 1.63
C ASP A 495 27.98 -2.11 1.70
N ASP A 496 29.01 -2.70 2.32
CA ASP A 496 29.19 -4.16 2.55
C ASP A 496 29.07 -5.02 1.28
N THR A 497 29.53 -4.49 0.14
CA THR A 497 29.27 -5.02 -1.22
C THR A 497 29.99 -6.36 -1.49
N THR A 498 31.02 -6.70 -0.73
CA THR A 498 31.85 -7.91 -0.94
C THR A 498 31.71 -8.95 0.17
N SER A 499 30.81 -8.76 1.12
CA SER A 499 30.67 -9.64 2.29
C SER A 499 30.27 -11.08 1.95
N ALA A 500 29.51 -11.28 0.87
CA ALA A 500 29.07 -12.59 0.41
C ALA A 500 29.90 -13.16 -0.76
N VAL A 501 31.05 -12.55 -1.07
CA VAL A 501 31.94 -12.93 -2.16
C VAL A 501 33.18 -13.63 -1.57
N ASP A 502 33.75 -14.57 -2.32
CA ASP A 502 35.01 -15.23 -1.95
C ASP A 502 36.21 -14.26 -2.07
N MET A 503 37.32 -14.62 -1.42
CA MET A 503 38.50 -13.74 -1.32
C MET A 503 39.18 -13.44 -2.68
N GLU A 504 39.12 -14.39 -3.61
CA GLU A 504 39.74 -14.21 -4.94
C GLU A 504 38.93 -13.22 -5.78
N THR A 505 37.61 -13.39 -5.78
CA THR A 505 36.69 -12.46 -6.44
C THR A 505 36.71 -11.07 -5.79
N GLU A 506 36.78 -10.98 -4.45
CA GLU A 506 36.94 -9.71 -3.74
C GLU A 506 38.20 -8.98 -4.19
N LYS A 507 39.34 -9.67 -4.22
CA LYS A 507 40.61 -9.11 -4.69
C LYS A 507 40.52 -8.59 -6.12
N TYR A 508 39.89 -9.40 -7.03
CA TYR A 508 39.69 -8.99 -8.41
C TYR A 508 38.84 -7.69 -8.49
N ILE A 509 37.72 -7.62 -7.76
CA ILE A 509 36.87 -6.41 -7.72
C ILE A 509 37.67 -5.20 -7.25
N GLN A 510 38.52 -5.33 -6.20
CA GLN A 510 39.34 -4.25 -5.70
C GLN A 510 40.34 -3.76 -6.76
N GLU A 511 41.01 -4.66 -7.47
CA GLU A 511 41.95 -4.34 -8.55
C GLU A 511 41.23 -3.63 -9.71
N GLN A 512 40.00 -4.03 -10.06
CA GLN A 512 39.20 -3.34 -11.08
C GLN A 512 38.80 -1.93 -10.61
N LEU A 513 38.40 -1.77 -9.35
CA LEU A 513 38.01 -0.48 -8.78
C LEU A 513 39.21 0.51 -8.68
N GLU A 514 40.43 0.02 -8.54
CA GLU A 514 41.65 0.84 -8.57
C GLU A 514 41.98 1.28 -10.01
N SER A 515 41.66 0.50 -11.02
CA SER A 515 41.99 0.72 -12.43
C SER A 515 40.84 1.32 -13.27
N LEU A 516 39.81 1.94 -12.63
CA LEU A 516 38.76 2.60 -13.36
C LEU A 516 39.26 3.66 -14.32
N ASP A 517 38.74 3.70 -15.54
CA ASP A 517 39.12 4.64 -16.60
C ASP A 517 38.49 6.04 -16.48
N PHE A 518 37.79 6.30 -15.37
CA PHE A 518 37.20 7.57 -15.03
C PHE A 518 37.55 7.96 -13.57
N PRO A 519 37.67 9.26 -13.26
CA PRO A 519 37.92 9.74 -11.92
C PRO A 519 36.74 9.38 -11.02
N CYS A 520 36.99 8.72 -9.89
CA CYS A 520 35.96 8.24 -8.98
C CYS A 520 36.44 8.26 -7.54
N THR A 521 35.79 9.04 -6.70
CA THR A 521 35.99 9.01 -5.25
C THR A 521 35.19 7.85 -4.67
N LYS A 522 35.82 7.02 -3.84
CA LYS A 522 35.20 5.80 -3.32
C LYS A 522 35.00 5.91 -1.82
N LEU A 523 33.79 5.57 -1.39
CA LEU A 523 33.45 5.35 0.02
C LEU A 523 33.16 3.88 0.23
N ILE A 524 34.01 3.17 0.94
CA ILE A 524 33.90 1.74 1.21
C ILE A 524 33.47 1.53 2.65
N ILE A 525 32.29 1.00 2.88
CA ILE A 525 31.84 0.57 4.20
C ILE A 525 32.04 -0.94 4.27
N ALA A 526 32.90 -1.40 5.15
CA ALA A 526 33.18 -2.82 5.29
C ALA A 526 33.47 -3.21 6.75
N GLN A 527 33.26 -4.51 7.01
CA GLN A 527 33.60 -5.13 8.30
C GLN A 527 34.92 -5.91 8.23
N ARG A 528 35.41 -6.22 7.01
CA ARG A 528 36.63 -6.97 6.79
C ARG A 528 37.79 -6.02 6.53
N ILE A 529 38.91 -6.28 7.19
CA ILE A 529 40.15 -5.49 6.99
C ILE A 529 40.70 -5.69 5.56
N SER A 530 40.52 -6.89 4.96
CA SER A 530 40.92 -7.13 3.57
C SER A 530 40.32 -6.11 2.61
N SER A 531 39.07 -5.70 2.84
CA SER A 531 38.32 -4.78 1.97
C SER A 531 38.80 -3.32 2.08
N VAL A 532 39.41 -2.93 3.21
CA VAL A 532 39.76 -1.53 3.51
C VAL A 532 41.25 -1.25 3.53
N ARG A 533 42.09 -2.28 3.52
CA ARG A 533 43.54 -2.17 3.71
C ARG A 533 44.24 -1.24 2.72
N ARG A 534 43.69 -1.12 1.50
CA ARG A 534 44.24 -0.28 0.42
C ARG A 534 43.63 1.12 0.35
N ALA A 535 42.74 1.46 1.28
CA ALA A 535 42.14 2.79 1.31
C ALA A 535 43.16 3.88 1.68
N ASP A 536 43.05 5.05 1.06
CA ASP A 536 43.90 6.20 1.34
C ASP A 536 43.67 6.74 2.76
N CYS A 537 42.44 6.57 3.28
CA CYS A 537 42.10 6.91 4.64
C CYS A 537 41.08 5.92 5.18
N ILE A 538 41.24 5.47 6.42
CA ILE A 538 40.33 4.62 7.16
C ILE A 538 39.80 5.40 8.36
N LEU A 539 38.48 5.42 8.56
CA LEU A 539 37.87 5.95 9.77
C LEU A 539 37.27 4.79 10.56
N LEU A 540 37.65 4.65 11.80
CA LEU A 540 36.98 3.75 12.75
C LEU A 540 35.91 4.54 13.49
N LEU A 541 34.67 4.11 13.37
CA LEU A 541 33.51 4.71 14.02
C LEU A 541 33.14 3.92 15.28
N GLU A 542 33.10 4.59 16.42
CA GLU A 542 32.63 4.05 17.71
C GLU A 542 31.60 5.01 18.32
N ASP A 543 30.49 4.49 18.77
CA ASP A 543 29.36 5.24 19.38
C ASP A 543 28.97 6.52 18.63
N GLY A 544 28.99 6.44 17.29
CA GLY A 544 28.62 7.54 16.40
C GLY A 544 29.66 8.65 16.26
N ARG A 545 30.90 8.40 16.67
CA ARG A 545 32.04 9.33 16.53
C ARG A 545 33.16 8.70 15.74
N VAL A 546 34.04 9.52 15.16
CA VAL A 546 35.32 9.08 14.60
C VAL A 546 36.30 8.85 15.76
N ALA A 547 36.56 7.60 16.09
CA ALA A 547 37.48 7.21 17.15
C ALA A 547 38.92 7.22 16.66
N GLU A 548 39.17 6.68 15.45
CA GLU A 548 40.52 6.63 14.86
C GLU A 548 40.45 7.01 13.38
N ARG A 549 41.55 7.60 12.89
CA ARG A 549 41.72 8.01 11.50
C ARG A 549 43.18 7.82 11.07
N GLY A 550 43.41 7.23 9.90
CA GLY A 550 44.73 7.06 9.30
C GLY A 550 44.72 6.05 8.17
N THR A 551 45.87 5.78 7.60
CA THR A 551 46.11 4.65 6.69
C THR A 551 46.17 3.33 7.46
N HIS A 552 46.13 2.20 6.76
CA HIS A 552 46.26 0.88 7.38
C HIS A 552 47.50 0.78 8.26
N ASP A 553 48.68 1.21 7.74
CA ASP A 553 49.95 1.07 8.44
C ASP A 553 50.02 2.01 9.66
N GLU A 554 49.55 3.26 9.55
CA GLU A 554 49.46 4.20 10.68
C GLU A 554 48.58 3.67 11.81
N LEU A 555 47.41 3.08 11.48
CA LEU A 555 46.47 2.53 12.46
C LEU A 555 47.00 1.24 13.11
N ILE A 556 47.80 0.45 12.39
CA ILE A 556 48.49 -0.72 12.97
C ILE A 556 49.59 -0.25 13.96
N GLU A 557 50.36 0.79 13.62
CA GLU A 557 51.38 1.36 14.49
C GLU A 557 50.80 2.01 15.75
N ALA A 558 49.62 2.66 15.62
CA ALA A 558 48.92 3.30 16.73
C ALA A 558 48.40 2.30 17.78
N ARG A 559 48.26 1.02 17.44
CA ARG A 559 47.80 -0.09 18.32
C ARG A 559 46.49 0.20 19.04
N GLY A 560 45.57 0.90 18.39
CA GLY A 560 44.25 1.23 18.90
C GLY A 560 43.19 0.19 18.63
N GLY A 561 41.91 0.62 18.52
CA GLY A 561 40.75 -0.23 18.23
C GLY A 561 40.84 -0.91 16.86
N TYR A 562 41.37 -0.22 15.84
CA TYR A 562 41.59 -0.81 14.52
C TYR A 562 42.62 -1.96 14.57
N TYR A 563 43.70 -1.79 15.31
CA TYR A 563 44.70 -2.84 15.52
C TYR A 563 44.12 -4.04 16.25
N ALA A 564 43.29 -3.83 17.26
CA ALA A 564 42.58 -4.91 17.96
C ALA A 564 41.66 -5.73 17.00
N LEU A 565 40.94 -5.05 16.12
CA LEU A 565 40.13 -5.70 15.08
C LEU A 565 40.99 -6.50 14.09
N TRP A 566 42.14 -5.91 13.68
CA TRP A 566 43.08 -6.59 12.79
C TRP A 566 43.64 -7.87 13.41
N ARG A 567 44.06 -7.84 14.66
CA ARG A 567 44.56 -9.02 15.40
C ARG A 567 43.54 -10.17 15.39
N ILE A 568 42.29 -9.83 15.71
CA ILE A 568 41.20 -10.81 15.73
C ILE A 568 40.98 -11.46 14.34
N GLN A 569 40.96 -10.63 13.28
CA GLN A 569 40.71 -11.11 11.91
C GLN A 569 41.93 -11.84 11.29
N ALA A 570 43.14 -11.44 11.66
CA ALA A 570 44.38 -12.06 11.21
C ALA A 570 44.73 -13.35 12.00
N GLY A 571 44.02 -13.66 13.09
CA GLY A 571 44.34 -14.80 13.96
C GLY A 571 45.71 -14.70 14.63
N VAL A 572 46.16 -13.46 14.91
CA VAL A 572 47.50 -13.22 15.47
C VAL A 572 47.43 -13.33 16.99
N ASP A 573 48.01 -14.41 17.55
CA ASP A 573 48.23 -14.57 18.97
C ASP A 573 49.49 -13.83 19.42
N ASP A 574 49.64 -13.52 20.73
CA ASP A 574 50.78 -12.81 21.31
C ASP A 574 52.16 -13.43 20.97
N GLY A 575 52.20 -14.74 20.72
CA GLY A 575 53.41 -15.46 20.28
C GLY A 575 53.76 -15.16 18.82
N THR A 576 52.80 -15.00 17.94
CA THR A 576 52.99 -14.71 16.52
C THR A 576 53.38 -13.24 16.30
N GLU A 577 52.95 -12.34 17.19
CA GLU A 577 53.32 -10.91 17.14
C GLU A 577 54.81 -10.65 17.36
N LYS A 578 55.40 -11.37 18.30
CA LYS A 578 56.85 -11.31 18.51
C LYS A 578 57.64 -11.75 17.30
N MET A 579 57.23 -12.82 16.63
CA MET A 579 57.88 -13.35 15.44
C MET A 579 57.74 -12.41 14.22
N LEU A 580 56.58 -11.76 14.05
CA LEU A 580 56.35 -10.75 13.00
C LEU A 580 57.17 -9.46 13.23
N HIS A 581 57.38 -9.07 14.48
CA HIS A 581 58.21 -7.92 14.84
C HIS A 581 59.70 -8.21 14.57
N GLU A 582 60.16 -9.42 14.84
CA GLU A 582 61.53 -9.85 14.55
C GLU A 582 61.81 -9.94 13.04
N LEU A 583 60.83 -10.38 12.24
CA LEU A 583 60.94 -10.42 10.77
C LEU A 583 60.90 -9.05 10.09
N ARG A 584 60.29 -8.04 10.71
CA ARG A 584 60.31 -6.64 10.20
C ARG A 584 61.52 -5.84 10.61
N SER A 585 62.24 -6.30 11.64
CA SER A 585 63.46 -5.67 12.13
C SER A 585 64.77 -6.27 11.56
N SER A 586 64.65 -7.35 10.79
CA SER A 586 65.71 -7.96 9.99
C SER A 586 65.59 -7.58 8.50
#